data_2b6a8e50ec72256695ed43b7d23317a4
#
_entry.id   2b6a8e50ec72256695ed43b7d23317a4
#
_cell.length_a   1.000
_cell.length_b   1.000
_cell.length_c   1.000
_cell.angle_alpha   90.00
_cell.angle_beta   90.00
_cell.angle_gamma   90.00
#
_symmetry.space_group_name_H-M   'P 1'
#
loop_
_entity.id
_entity.type
_entity.pdbx_description
1 polymer ?
#
loop_
_entity_poly.entity_id
_entity_poly.type
_entity_poly.pdbx_seq_one_letter_code
_entity_poly.pdbx_strand_id
1 'polypeptide(L)'
;MPAIFLLTGNPFVDAGIFVISELSEKRIEDIEVDDLKRLYTKLIDVYFTEAWKKNLISIFTKNHPATHNSGTPERYKKFLEELIKDIKPMHTSGSCVACGRRDESNVKIAKEKSGIGKHLVPLTGSADFVNFFPNATLGLEMCSVCLLAIQFMPIFLHQCGGKFLLMHSNSEKVMRYWAKNCVAELNKQIALDNFTGCYSNDINNPVNSFFRSIEDMIVKYDEDWHRENVFIRFYYFSNYAQSPFVEIYDIPTPVFRFLAYVKQVDAYSEWRELTGRAYDRKGNQVYDRLIRGESIVRYFFKGEREVFGNWELLKFYLKEVKEMDEKRINAIRDLADRIADLISRLNDVRRLFQLETVKDYSGFRNVLRFLAKDAVKVGMEEPLIKFDEYVGLILPDGAMGWNEVRDLLLFRIYEQLHDWLKSRGSEIIEGENL
;
A
#
# COMPACT_ATOMS: atom_id res chain seq x y z
N MET A 1 29.89 22.15 -5.63
CA MET A 1 29.91 21.87 -4.18
C MET A 1 29.31 20.48 -3.96
N PRO A 2 29.66 19.77 -2.90
CA PRO A 2 28.94 18.50 -2.59
C PRO A 2 27.45 18.79 -2.37
N ALA A 3 26.58 17.88 -2.80
CA ALA A 3 25.13 18.02 -2.64
C ALA A 3 24.74 18.22 -1.18
N ILE A 4 23.77 19.08 -0.90
CA ILE A 4 23.25 19.31 0.45
C ILE A 4 22.40 18.10 0.87
N PHE A 5 21.58 17.57 -0.05
CA PHE A 5 20.68 16.46 0.20
C PHE A 5 21.10 15.21 -0.56
N LEU A 6 20.95 14.08 0.09
CA LEU A 6 20.92 12.74 -0.50
C LEU A 6 19.83 11.95 0.20
N LEU A 7 19.18 11.07 -0.51
CA LEU A 7 18.18 10.17 0.07
C LEU A 7 18.81 9.32 1.20
N THR A 8 18.06 9.18 2.26
CA THR A 8 18.54 8.60 3.52
C THR A 8 17.96 7.22 3.81
N GLY A 9 16.84 6.88 3.17
CA GLY A 9 16.01 5.74 3.54
C GLY A 9 15.11 6.01 4.75
N ASN A 10 15.22 7.19 5.38
CA ASN A 10 14.29 7.60 6.44
C ASN A 10 13.05 8.26 5.81
N PRO A 11 11.83 7.70 6.04
CA PRO A 11 10.63 8.14 5.35
C PRO A 11 10.27 9.62 5.61
N PHE A 12 10.51 10.14 6.81
CA PHE A 12 10.22 11.54 7.14
C PHE A 12 11.18 12.52 6.48
N VAL A 13 12.47 12.15 6.45
CA VAL A 13 13.51 12.96 5.85
C VAL A 13 13.35 12.97 4.32
N ASP A 14 13.21 11.81 3.72
CA ASP A 14 13.11 11.67 2.28
C ASP A 14 11.86 12.37 1.72
N ALA A 15 10.72 12.26 2.42
CA ALA A 15 9.50 13.00 2.08
C ALA A 15 9.74 14.52 2.04
N GLY A 16 10.42 15.06 3.03
CA GLY A 16 10.78 16.49 3.07
C GLY A 16 11.76 16.89 1.95
N ILE A 17 12.72 16.03 1.63
CA ILE A 17 13.68 16.27 0.52
C ILE A 17 12.92 16.35 -0.82
N PHE A 18 11.97 15.45 -1.09
CA PHE A 18 11.18 15.51 -2.31
C PHE A 18 10.28 16.75 -2.38
N VAL A 19 9.71 17.21 -1.27
CA VAL A 19 8.98 18.48 -1.22
C VAL A 19 9.90 19.66 -1.54
N ILE A 20 11.10 19.72 -0.97
CA ILE A 20 12.08 20.78 -1.24
C ILE A 20 12.45 20.77 -2.73
N SER A 21 12.70 19.59 -3.31
CA SER A 21 13.00 19.42 -4.74
C SER A 21 11.87 19.97 -5.63
N GLU A 22 10.62 19.58 -5.36
CA GLU A 22 9.47 20.07 -6.13
C GLU A 22 9.19 21.56 -5.96
N LEU A 23 9.34 22.10 -4.74
CA LEU A 23 9.14 23.54 -4.47
C LEU A 23 10.25 24.42 -5.08
N SER A 24 11.48 23.89 -5.19
CA SER A 24 12.61 24.59 -5.82
C SER A 24 12.67 24.40 -7.34
N GLU A 25 11.89 23.46 -7.89
CA GLU A 25 11.94 23.02 -9.29
C GLU A 25 13.35 22.55 -9.71
N LYS A 26 14.09 21.98 -8.76
CA LYS A 26 15.47 21.50 -8.95
C LYS A 26 15.58 20.01 -8.64
N ARG A 27 16.57 19.34 -9.22
CA ARG A 27 16.96 17.99 -8.79
C ARG A 27 17.53 18.06 -7.38
N ILE A 28 17.43 16.97 -6.62
CA ILE A 28 17.85 16.88 -5.22
C ILE A 28 19.32 17.29 -5.05
N GLU A 29 20.16 16.86 -5.97
CA GLU A 29 21.60 17.14 -5.98
C GLU A 29 21.97 18.59 -6.32
N ASP A 30 21.05 19.33 -6.97
CA ASP A 30 21.26 20.71 -7.44
C ASP A 30 20.69 21.77 -6.46
N ILE A 31 20.13 21.33 -5.33
CA ILE A 31 19.56 22.25 -4.33
C ILE A 31 20.70 22.99 -3.59
N GLU A 32 20.56 24.29 -3.50
CA GLU A 32 21.53 25.19 -2.87
C GLU A 32 20.94 25.84 -1.60
N VAL A 33 21.82 26.40 -0.76
CA VAL A 33 21.44 27.12 0.47
C VAL A 33 20.49 28.29 0.19
N ASP A 34 20.66 28.99 -0.92
CA ASP A 34 19.80 30.12 -1.27
C ASP A 34 18.39 29.68 -1.70
N ASP A 35 18.24 28.48 -2.25
CA ASP A 35 16.93 27.90 -2.48
C ASP A 35 16.20 27.68 -1.14
N LEU A 36 16.89 27.13 -0.15
CA LEU A 36 16.34 26.90 1.19
C LEU A 36 15.88 28.19 1.87
N LYS A 37 16.65 29.28 1.70
CA LYS A 37 16.27 30.60 2.23
C LYS A 37 14.99 31.16 1.59
N ARG A 38 14.76 30.89 0.32
CA ARG A 38 13.52 31.28 -0.36
C ARG A 38 12.34 30.42 0.09
N LEU A 39 12.56 29.12 0.23
CA LEU A 39 11.51 28.18 0.55
C LEU A 39 11.00 28.27 1.99
N TYR A 40 11.87 28.55 2.98
CA TYR A 40 11.39 28.64 4.36
C TYR A 40 10.43 29.83 4.58
N THR A 41 10.56 30.92 3.83
CA THR A 41 9.61 32.03 3.89
C THR A 41 8.21 31.58 3.50
N LYS A 42 8.10 30.87 2.38
CA LYS A 42 6.84 30.25 1.93
C LYS A 42 6.27 29.28 2.98
N LEU A 43 7.13 28.48 3.61
CA LEU A 43 6.73 27.54 4.66
C LEU A 43 6.13 28.27 5.87
N ILE A 44 6.70 29.40 6.28
CA ILE A 44 6.18 30.22 7.38
C ILE A 44 4.80 30.76 7.05
N ASP A 45 4.60 31.36 5.89
CA ASP A 45 3.32 31.91 5.47
C ASP A 45 2.20 30.88 5.52
N VAL A 46 2.50 29.65 5.10
CA VAL A 46 1.57 28.52 5.08
C VAL A 46 1.28 27.98 6.49
N TYR A 47 2.30 27.72 7.29
CA TYR A 47 2.18 27.01 8.57
C TYR A 47 1.50 27.83 9.66
N PHE A 48 1.45 29.16 9.54
CA PHE A 48 0.78 30.01 10.49
C PHE A 48 -0.70 30.26 10.18
N THR A 49 -1.23 29.66 9.10
CA THR A 49 -2.68 29.61 8.86
C THR A 49 -3.39 28.62 9.81
N GLU A 50 -4.67 28.81 10.06
CA GLU A 50 -5.42 28.03 11.07
C GLU A 50 -5.47 26.53 10.71
N ALA A 51 -5.74 26.19 9.45
CA ALA A 51 -5.85 24.82 8.99
C ALA A 51 -4.51 24.06 9.12
N TRP A 52 -3.41 24.68 8.71
CA TRP A 52 -2.08 24.09 8.83
C TRP A 52 -1.62 23.95 10.27
N LYS A 53 -1.92 24.92 11.17
CA LYS A 53 -1.62 24.79 12.60
C LYS A 53 -2.31 23.58 13.23
N LYS A 54 -3.58 23.29 12.86
CA LYS A 54 -4.29 22.10 13.33
C LYS A 54 -3.58 20.81 12.90
N ASN A 55 -3.15 20.74 11.63
CA ASN A 55 -2.40 19.59 11.14
C ASN A 55 -1.06 19.43 11.84
N LEU A 56 -0.29 20.51 11.96
CA LEU A 56 1.03 20.49 12.59
C LEU A 56 0.99 20.04 14.07
N ILE A 57 -0.06 20.39 14.82
CA ILE A 57 -0.26 19.91 16.20
C ILE A 57 -0.39 18.38 16.23
N SER A 58 -1.05 17.79 15.24
CA SER A 58 -1.22 16.34 15.15
C SER A 58 0.00 15.63 14.56
N ILE A 59 0.88 16.35 13.85
CA ILE A 59 2.13 15.84 13.28
C ILE A 59 3.29 15.96 14.25
N PHE A 60 3.49 17.14 14.88
CA PHE A 60 4.65 17.47 15.71
C PHE A 60 4.33 17.72 17.20
N THR A 61 3.09 17.68 17.61
CA THR A 61 2.64 18.11 18.94
C THR A 61 2.54 19.63 19.14
N LYS A 62 1.99 20.06 20.28
CA LYS A 62 1.87 21.48 20.65
C LYS A 62 3.22 22.16 20.99
N ASN A 63 4.28 21.40 21.17
CA ASN A 63 5.59 21.94 21.55
C ASN A 63 6.50 22.26 20.36
N HIS A 64 6.02 22.05 19.13
CA HIS A 64 6.76 22.42 17.92
C HIS A 64 6.90 23.95 17.81
N PRO A 65 8.02 24.51 17.30
CA PRO A 65 8.24 25.96 17.22
C PRO A 65 7.14 26.75 16.52
N ALA A 66 6.46 26.15 15.52
CA ALA A 66 5.34 26.78 14.82
C ALA A 66 3.99 26.67 15.56
N THR A 67 3.80 25.69 16.46
CA THR A 67 2.51 25.40 17.11
C THR A 67 2.47 25.73 18.59
N HIS A 68 3.62 25.98 19.20
CA HIS A 68 3.73 26.34 20.63
C HIS A 68 2.93 27.63 20.91
N ASN A 69 2.38 27.75 22.13
CA ASN A 69 1.61 28.91 22.54
C ASN A 69 2.37 30.26 22.37
N SER A 70 3.69 30.25 22.51
CA SER A 70 4.57 31.38 22.23
C SER A 70 5.20 31.31 20.82
N GLY A 71 4.66 30.44 19.94
CA GLY A 71 5.14 30.31 18.56
C GLY A 71 4.71 31.51 17.72
N THR A 72 5.64 32.23 17.17
CA THR A 72 5.41 33.33 16.21
C THR A 72 6.14 33.00 14.89
N PRO A 73 5.71 33.62 13.78
CA PRO A 73 6.44 33.52 12.51
C PRO A 73 7.94 33.82 12.65
N GLU A 74 8.29 34.85 13.44
CA GLU A 74 9.68 35.29 13.64
C GLU A 74 10.50 34.25 14.44
N ARG A 75 9.89 33.63 15.46
CA ARG A 75 10.54 32.57 16.24
C ARG A 75 10.78 31.32 15.39
N TYR A 76 9.81 30.93 14.56
CA TYR A 76 9.96 29.79 13.68
C TYR A 76 10.96 30.08 12.57
N LYS A 77 10.94 31.29 12.01
CA LYS A 77 11.96 31.78 11.05
C LYS A 77 13.36 31.64 11.62
N LYS A 78 13.58 32.15 12.84
CA LYS A 78 14.90 32.05 13.50
C LYS A 78 15.33 30.60 13.68
N PHE A 79 14.43 29.69 14.05
CA PHE A 79 14.71 28.25 14.14
C PHE A 79 15.17 27.67 12.79
N LEU A 80 14.48 27.99 11.69
CA LEU A 80 14.87 27.51 10.36
C LEU A 80 16.20 28.13 9.88
N GLU A 81 16.45 29.38 10.18
CA GLU A 81 17.72 30.04 9.89
C GLU A 81 18.89 29.40 10.66
N GLU A 82 18.68 29.01 11.92
CA GLU A 82 19.68 28.29 12.71
C GLU A 82 19.99 26.91 12.08
N LEU A 83 18.97 26.17 11.61
CA LEU A 83 19.18 24.90 10.91
C LEU A 83 19.99 25.07 9.63
N ILE A 84 19.73 26.11 8.86
CA ILE A 84 20.46 26.41 7.60
C ILE A 84 21.90 26.83 7.88
N LYS A 85 22.11 27.65 8.93
CA LYS A 85 23.43 28.11 9.33
C LYS A 85 24.33 26.96 9.81
N ASP A 86 23.74 25.97 10.45
CA ASP A 86 24.44 24.82 11.03
C ASP A 86 24.59 23.63 10.04
N ILE A 87 24.39 23.86 8.74
CA ILE A 87 24.62 22.81 7.72
C ILE A 87 26.11 22.44 7.70
N LYS A 88 26.40 21.25 8.15
CA LYS A 88 27.74 20.67 8.15
C LYS A 88 28.04 19.92 6.86
N PRO A 89 29.31 19.81 6.46
CA PRO A 89 29.72 18.97 5.35
C PRO A 89 29.26 17.52 5.54
N MET A 90 29.10 16.82 4.43
CA MET A 90 28.79 15.40 4.40
C MET A 90 30.07 14.59 4.57
N HIS A 91 30.03 13.56 5.40
CA HIS A 91 31.12 12.63 5.65
C HIS A 91 30.74 11.20 5.23
N THR A 92 31.69 10.29 5.24
CA THR A 92 31.43 8.86 4.99
C THR A 92 30.68 8.21 6.15
N SER A 93 30.87 8.71 7.38
CA SER A 93 30.16 8.27 8.58
C SER A 93 29.96 9.44 9.54
N GLY A 94 28.83 9.47 10.23
CA GLY A 94 28.49 10.48 11.23
C GLY A 94 27.48 9.93 12.24
N SER A 95 27.12 10.73 13.25
CA SER A 95 26.25 10.35 14.35
C SER A 95 24.75 10.51 14.06
N CYS A 96 24.36 11.15 12.97
CA CYS A 96 22.97 11.40 12.62
C CYS A 96 22.19 10.09 12.41
N VAL A 97 21.17 9.82 13.24
CA VAL A 97 20.36 8.60 13.19
C VAL A 97 19.56 8.43 11.88
N ALA A 98 19.36 9.53 11.11
CA ALA A 98 18.64 9.45 9.85
C ALA A 98 19.56 9.23 8.65
N CYS A 99 20.62 10.00 8.49
CA CYS A 99 21.48 9.88 7.32
C CYS A 99 22.82 9.16 7.57
N GLY A 100 23.27 9.05 8.82
CA GLY A 100 24.57 8.47 9.18
C GLY A 100 25.78 9.15 8.57
N ARG A 101 25.64 10.38 7.99
CA ARG A 101 26.67 11.04 7.17
C ARG A 101 27.14 12.38 7.73
N ARG A 102 26.46 12.90 8.74
CA ARG A 102 26.79 14.16 9.40
C ARG A 102 26.72 13.99 10.88
N ASP A 103 27.53 14.77 11.58
CA ASP A 103 27.43 14.86 13.03
C ASP A 103 26.14 15.57 13.43
N GLU A 104 25.69 15.29 14.68
CA GLU A 104 24.52 15.93 15.25
C GLU A 104 24.64 17.46 15.18
N SER A 105 23.53 18.14 14.97
CA SER A 105 23.45 19.56 15.16
C SER A 105 23.17 19.83 16.65
N ASN A 106 23.98 20.69 17.26
CA ASN A 106 23.63 21.32 18.54
C ASN A 106 22.54 22.36 18.27
N VAL A 107 21.33 21.91 17.87
CA VAL A 107 20.20 22.83 17.68
C VAL A 107 19.84 23.38 19.05
N LYS A 108 20.37 24.55 19.36
CA LYS A 108 20.04 25.33 20.55
C LYS A 108 18.63 25.90 20.38
N ILE A 109 17.61 25.06 20.55
CA ILE A 109 16.25 25.55 20.72
C ILE A 109 16.24 26.28 22.06
N ALA A 110 16.19 27.60 21.94
CA ALA A 110 16.09 28.59 23.01
C ALA A 110 15.94 28.02 24.43
N LYS A 111 17.03 27.97 25.20
CA LYS A 111 17.14 27.69 26.61
C LYS A 111 17.03 26.25 27.13
N GLU A 112 16.75 25.24 26.30
CA GLU A 112 16.61 23.87 26.78
C GLU A 112 17.81 23.02 26.36
N LYS A 113 18.43 22.39 27.36
CA LYS A 113 19.45 21.34 27.16
C LYS A 113 18.80 20.01 26.76
N SER A 114 17.61 20.05 26.17
CA SER A 114 16.87 18.87 25.78
C SER A 114 17.29 18.42 24.37
N GLY A 115 17.36 17.13 24.16
CA GLY A 115 17.64 16.52 22.88
C GLY A 115 16.50 16.73 21.85
N ILE A 116 16.65 16.14 20.68
CA ILE A 116 15.60 16.13 19.64
C ILE A 116 14.57 15.06 19.98
N GLY A 117 13.31 15.44 20.06
CA GLY A 117 12.21 14.52 20.39
C GLY A 117 10.97 14.69 19.49
N LYS A 118 9.86 14.12 19.91
CA LYS A 118 8.58 14.05 19.16
C LYS A 118 8.00 15.40 18.71
N HIS A 119 8.45 16.50 19.31
CA HIS A 119 8.04 17.84 18.93
C HIS A 119 8.75 18.34 17.66
N LEU A 120 9.85 17.71 17.23
CA LEU A 120 10.58 18.02 16.00
C LEU A 120 10.59 16.86 15.00
N VAL A 121 10.55 15.62 15.53
CA VAL A 121 10.55 14.40 14.73
C VAL A 121 9.36 13.54 15.15
N PRO A 122 8.35 13.37 14.28
CA PRO A 122 7.14 12.62 14.65
C PRO A 122 7.43 11.19 15.09
N LEU A 123 6.58 10.66 15.97
CA LEU A 123 6.61 9.26 16.45
C LEU A 123 7.88 8.86 17.21
N THR A 124 8.65 9.81 17.66
CA THR A 124 9.82 9.57 18.53
C THR A 124 9.47 9.76 20.01
N GLY A 125 10.41 9.43 20.90
CA GLY A 125 10.26 9.66 22.33
C GLY A 125 10.29 11.15 22.73
N SER A 126 10.17 11.40 24.04
CA SER A 126 10.45 12.73 24.59
C SER A 126 11.91 13.12 24.39
N ALA A 127 12.17 14.41 24.22
CA ALA A 127 13.52 14.96 24.16
C ALA A 127 14.34 14.69 25.46
N ASP A 128 13.64 14.45 26.55
CA ASP A 128 14.23 14.19 27.88
C ASP A 128 14.50 12.70 28.14
N PHE A 129 14.10 11.81 27.24
CA PHE A 129 14.44 10.39 27.38
C PHE A 129 15.92 10.15 27.11
N VAL A 130 16.54 9.46 28.06
CA VAL A 130 17.88 8.92 27.90
C VAL A 130 17.78 7.66 27.05
N ASN A 131 18.31 7.69 25.85
CA ASN A 131 18.37 6.52 25.00
C ASN A 131 19.54 5.62 25.46
N PHE A 132 19.24 4.39 25.83
CA PHE A 132 20.26 3.43 26.25
C PHE A 132 21.28 3.14 25.12
N PHE A 133 20.84 3.10 23.90
CA PHE A 133 21.66 2.96 22.69
C PHE A 133 21.54 4.23 21.82
N PRO A 134 22.65 4.66 21.17
CA PRO A 134 23.99 4.08 21.33
C PRO A 134 24.77 4.56 22.55
N ASN A 135 24.51 5.74 23.12
CA ASN A 135 25.44 6.37 24.05
C ASN A 135 24.77 6.93 25.33
N ALA A 136 23.56 6.48 25.68
CA ALA A 136 22.80 7.03 26.80
C ALA A 136 22.63 8.57 26.71
N THR A 137 22.43 9.09 25.49
CA THR A 137 22.23 10.52 25.22
C THR A 137 20.75 10.91 25.33
N LEU A 138 20.49 12.18 25.61
CA LEU A 138 19.12 12.72 25.65
C LEU A 138 18.56 12.89 24.22
N GLY A 139 17.36 12.36 23.98
CA GLY A 139 16.66 12.48 22.73
C GLY A 139 17.37 11.77 21.55
N LEU A 140 17.20 12.30 20.35
CA LEU A 140 17.82 11.78 19.13
C LEU A 140 19.01 12.63 18.71
N GLU A 141 20.02 11.99 18.12
CA GLU A 141 21.13 12.63 17.43
C GLU A 141 20.76 12.77 15.95
N MET A 142 20.43 13.98 15.51
CA MET A 142 20.02 14.25 14.13
C MET A 142 20.64 15.55 13.62
N CYS A 143 21.20 15.53 12.41
CA CYS A 143 21.82 16.70 11.82
C CYS A 143 20.78 17.74 11.35
N SER A 144 21.23 19.01 11.26
CA SER A 144 20.40 20.16 10.85
C SER A 144 19.75 19.97 9.49
N VAL A 145 20.44 19.33 8.53
CA VAL A 145 19.90 19.05 7.19
C VAL A 145 18.70 18.09 7.24
N CYS A 146 18.81 16.99 8.01
CA CYS A 146 17.70 16.06 8.18
C CYS A 146 16.53 16.68 8.94
N LEU A 147 16.82 17.47 9.99
CA LEU A 147 15.79 18.22 10.72
C LEU A 147 15.08 19.26 9.84
N LEU A 148 15.83 19.96 8.99
CA LEU A 148 15.29 20.92 8.04
C LEU A 148 14.37 20.21 7.03
N ALA A 149 14.80 19.09 6.47
CA ALA A 149 13.96 18.28 5.57
C ALA A 149 12.63 17.87 6.23
N ILE A 150 12.67 17.42 7.49
CA ILE A 150 11.46 17.05 8.25
C ILE A 150 10.51 18.25 8.41
N GLN A 151 10.99 19.50 8.44
CA GLN A 151 10.10 20.66 8.50
C GLN A 151 9.25 20.83 7.23
N PHE A 152 9.69 20.32 6.08
CA PHE A 152 8.94 20.33 4.83
C PHE A 152 8.06 19.07 4.66
N MET A 153 8.30 18.00 5.42
CA MET A 153 7.56 16.75 5.33
C MET A 153 6.04 16.90 5.51
N PRO A 154 5.47 17.80 6.34
CA PRO A 154 4.02 17.97 6.43
C PRO A 154 3.31 18.25 5.09
N ILE A 155 3.99 18.91 4.16
CA ILE A 155 3.44 19.18 2.82
C ILE A 155 3.28 17.88 2.01
N PHE A 156 4.12 16.87 2.25
CA PHE A 156 4.08 15.57 1.59
C PHE A 156 2.92 14.68 2.08
N LEU A 157 2.30 15.00 3.21
CA LEU A 157 1.32 14.13 3.84
C LEU A 157 -0.06 14.26 3.21
N HIS A 158 -0.76 13.12 3.12
CA HIS A 158 -2.20 13.11 2.85
C HIS A 158 -2.98 13.01 4.16
N GLN A 159 -3.96 13.88 4.33
CA GLN A 159 -4.91 13.77 5.44
C GLN A 159 -5.96 12.72 5.10
N CYS A 160 -6.20 11.79 6.04
CA CYS A 160 -7.15 10.70 5.87
C CYS A 160 -7.78 10.35 7.23
N GLY A 161 -9.10 10.43 7.35
CA GLY A 161 -9.82 10.04 8.57
C GLY A 161 -9.33 10.71 9.85
N GLY A 162 -8.88 11.98 9.78
CA GLY A 162 -8.35 12.73 10.92
C GLY A 162 -6.90 12.40 11.31
N LYS A 163 -6.22 11.55 10.56
CA LYS A 163 -4.79 11.21 10.67
C LYS A 163 -4.07 11.46 9.35
N PHE A 164 -2.80 11.06 9.25
CA PHE A 164 -1.96 11.34 8.09
C PHE A 164 -1.40 10.06 7.49
N LEU A 165 -1.33 10.06 6.14
CA LEU A 165 -0.63 9.05 5.36
C LEU A 165 0.68 9.64 4.85
N LEU A 166 1.78 8.99 5.20
CA LEU A 166 3.10 9.22 4.65
C LEU A 166 3.45 8.04 3.74
N MET A 167 3.68 8.29 2.48
CA MET A 167 4.15 7.29 1.51
C MET A 167 5.68 7.28 1.47
N HIS A 168 6.26 6.09 1.37
CA HIS A 168 7.68 5.89 1.13
C HIS A 168 7.89 4.75 0.14
N SER A 169 8.80 4.95 -0.82
CA SER A 169 9.09 4.00 -1.88
C SER A 169 10.59 3.97 -2.19
N ASN A 170 11.05 2.83 -2.71
CA ASN A 170 12.39 2.72 -3.31
C ASN A 170 12.46 3.34 -4.71
N SER A 171 11.35 3.73 -5.29
CA SER A 171 11.28 4.41 -6.60
C SER A 171 11.21 5.92 -6.43
N GLU A 172 12.24 6.63 -6.89
CA GLU A 172 12.24 8.10 -6.92
C GLU A 172 11.08 8.66 -7.75
N LYS A 173 10.69 7.99 -8.82
CA LYS A 173 9.56 8.39 -9.67
C LYS A 173 8.26 8.42 -8.87
N VAL A 174 8.01 7.37 -8.08
CA VAL A 174 6.83 7.28 -7.19
C VAL A 174 6.86 8.39 -6.15
N MET A 175 8.00 8.62 -5.51
CA MET A 175 8.17 9.68 -4.51
C MET A 175 7.96 11.08 -5.10
N ARG A 176 8.55 11.36 -6.29
CA ARG A 176 8.35 12.63 -7.01
C ARG A 176 6.89 12.86 -7.38
N TYR A 177 6.21 11.82 -7.91
CA TYR A 177 4.80 11.94 -8.25
C TYR A 177 3.96 12.36 -7.05
N TRP A 178 4.18 11.70 -5.91
CA TRP A 178 3.45 12.01 -4.69
C TRP A 178 3.73 13.44 -4.21
N ALA A 179 5.01 13.84 -4.17
CA ALA A 179 5.41 15.19 -3.82
C ALA A 179 4.78 16.23 -4.76
N LYS A 180 4.81 15.98 -6.07
CA LYS A 180 4.23 16.87 -7.09
C LYS A 180 2.76 17.12 -6.90
N ASN A 181 1.96 16.08 -6.58
CA ASN A 181 0.53 16.25 -6.29
C ASN A 181 0.30 17.09 -5.03
N CYS A 182 1.06 16.82 -3.96
CA CYS A 182 0.93 17.56 -2.71
C CYS A 182 1.36 19.04 -2.87
N VAL A 183 2.45 19.29 -3.58
CA VAL A 183 2.95 20.66 -3.86
C VAL A 183 1.99 21.40 -4.80
N ALA A 184 1.42 20.73 -5.79
CA ALA A 184 0.40 21.33 -6.66
C ALA A 184 -0.84 21.77 -5.87
N GLU A 185 -1.31 20.96 -4.92
CA GLU A 185 -2.42 21.35 -4.04
C GLU A 185 -2.03 22.52 -3.13
N LEU A 186 -0.84 22.51 -2.54
CA LEU A 186 -0.35 23.63 -1.76
C LEU A 186 -0.30 24.94 -2.59
N ASN A 187 0.22 24.87 -3.81
CA ASN A 187 0.27 26.03 -4.70
C ASN A 187 -1.13 26.54 -5.06
N LYS A 188 -2.10 25.65 -5.21
CA LYS A 188 -3.51 26.01 -5.41
C LYS A 188 -4.09 26.69 -4.18
N GLN A 189 -3.83 26.19 -2.96
CA GLN A 189 -4.25 26.84 -1.72
C GLN A 189 -3.69 28.27 -1.60
N ILE A 190 -2.41 28.44 -1.93
CA ILE A 190 -1.75 29.75 -1.92
C ILE A 190 -2.38 30.70 -2.97
N ALA A 191 -2.57 30.22 -4.20
CA ALA A 191 -3.13 31.03 -5.29
C ALA A 191 -4.57 31.49 -5.02
N LEU A 192 -5.34 30.70 -4.28
CA LEU A 192 -6.74 31.00 -3.92
C LEU A 192 -6.85 31.69 -2.56
N ASP A 193 -5.77 31.90 -1.83
CA ASP A 193 -5.75 32.35 -0.43
C ASP A 193 -6.73 31.54 0.45
N ASN A 194 -6.83 30.24 0.18
CA ASN A 194 -7.74 29.33 0.87
C ASN A 194 -7.00 28.09 1.37
N PHE A 195 -6.57 28.13 2.63
CA PHE A 195 -5.75 27.11 3.24
C PHE A 195 -6.60 26.04 3.92
N THR A 196 -6.49 24.79 3.43
CA THR A 196 -7.21 23.61 3.93
C THR A 196 -6.30 22.64 4.70
N GLY A 197 -5.01 22.89 4.73
CA GLY A 197 -4.01 22.00 5.37
C GLY A 197 -3.40 21.00 4.40
N CYS A 198 -2.98 19.85 4.92
CA CYS A 198 -2.41 18.78 4.10
C CYS A 198 -3.40 18.31 3.01
N TYR A 199 -2.86 17.79 1.91
CA TYR A 199 -3.67 17.24 0.83
C TYR A 199 -4.69 16.21 1.35
N SER A 200 -5.91 16.21 0.80
CA SER A 200 -6.95 15.20 1.05
C SER A 200 -7.59 14.76 -0.25
N ASN A 201 -7.87 13.47 -0.37
CA ASN A 201 -8.68 12.91 -1.45
C ASN A 201 -10.12 12.60 -0.98
N ASP A 202 -10.52 13.13 0.19
CA ASP A 202 -11.84 12.96 0.82
C ASP A 202 -12.21 11.49 1.16
N ILE A 203 -11.24 10.59 1.16
CA ILE A 203 -11.41 9.18 1.52
C ILE A 203 -10.94 8.97 2.95
N ASN A 204 -11.85 8.55 3.84
CA ASN A 204 -11.54 8.37 5.27
C ASN A 204 -10.89 7.03 5.60
N ASN A 205 -11.08 6.00 4.78
CA ASN A 205 -10.41 4.70 4.96
C ASN A 205 -8.98 4.76 4.39
N PRO A 206 -7.94 4.50 5.20
CA PRO A 206 -6.54 4.63 4.75
C PRO A 206 -6.20 3.70 3.60
N VAL A 207 -6.67 2.46 3.61
CA VAL A 207 -6.42 1.47 2.55
C VAL A 207 -7.02 1.94 1.23
N ASN A 208 -8.27 2.40 1.23
CA ASN A 208 -8.91 2.93 0.04
C ASN A 208 -8.21 4.20 -0.47
N SER A 209 -7.80 5.08 0.45
CA SER A 209 -7.12 6.34 0.12
C SER A 209 -5.81 6.11 -0.61
N PHE A 210 -4.98 5.19 -0.13
CA PHE A 210 -3.70 4.96 -0.78
C PHE A 210 -3.82 4.13 -2.07
N PHE A 211 -4.71 3.11 -2.15
CA PHE A 211 -4.95 2.42 -3.41
C PHE A 211 -5.44 3.37 -4.50
N ARG A 212 -6.38 4.25 -4.16
CA ARG A 212 -6.84 5.29 -5.08
C ARG A 212 -5.68 6.16 -5.59
N SER A 213 -4.81 6.59 -4.68
CA SER A 213 -3.64 7.41 -5.06
C SER A 213 -2.66 6.67 -5.97
N ILE A 214 -2.46 5.35 -5.75
CA ILE A 214 -1.60 4.53 -6.60
C ILE A 214 -2.24 4.32 -7.98
N GLU A 215 -3.52 4.01 -8.04
CA GLU A 215 -4.25 3.85 -9.30
C GLU A 215 -4.22 5.15 -10.12
N ASP A 216 -4.46 6.30 -9.49
CA ASP A 216 -4.38 7.61 -10.14
C ASP A 216 -2.95 7.88 -10.66
N MET A 217 -1.92 7.48 -9.91
CA MET A 217 -0.53 7.57 -10.36
C MET A 217 -0.27 6.69 -11.59
N ILE A 218 -0.64 5.42 -11.56
CA ILE A 218 -0.46 4.47 -12.65
C ILE A 218 -1.19 4.95 -13.92
N VAL A 219 -2.39 5.52 -13.77
CA VAL A 219 -3.18 6.03 -14.91
C VAL A 219 -2.55 7.27 -15.52
N LYS A 220 -2.01 8.18 -14.71
CA LYS A 220 -1.46 9.46 -15.20
C LYS A 220 -0.09 9.33 -15.86
N TYR A 221 0.70 8.34 -15.46
CA TYR A 221 2.04 8.15 -16.01
C TYR A 221 2.04 7.01 -17.03
N ASP A 222 2.51 7.32 -18.23
CA ASP A 222 2.67 6.34 -19.32
C ASP A 222 4.05 5.68 -19.22
N GLU A 223 4.23 4.86 -18.18
CA GLU A 223 5.48 4.16 -17.88
C GLU A 223 5.25 2.65 -17.75
N ASP A 224 6.29 1.87 -18.07
CA ASP A 224 6.29 0.40 -17.96
C ASP A 224 6.39 -0.09 -16.49
N TRP A 225 5.50 0.43 -15.62
CA TRP A 225 5.49 0.12 -14.19
C TRP A 225 5.48 -1.38 -13.86
N HIS A 226 4.88 -2.19 -14.73
CA HIS A 226 4.78 -3.64 -14.52
C HIS A 226 6.14 -4.35 -14.56
N ARG A 227 7.19 -3.72 -15.10
CA ARG A 227 8.56 -4.25 -15.16
C ARG A 227 9.44 -3.77 -14.02
N GLU A 228 9.01 -2.77 -13.27
CA GLU A 228 9.80 -2.19 -12.19
C GLU A 228 9.61 -2.96 -10.87
N ASN A 229 10.69 -3.06 -10.08
CA ASN A 229 10.65 -3.57 -8.72
C ASN A 229 10.29 -2.44 -7.76
N VAL A 230 9.04 -2.01 -7.80
CA VAL A 230 8.54 -0.95 -6.93
C VAL A 230 7.99 -1.53 -5.64
N PHE A 231 8.52 -1.06 -4.53
CA PHE A 231 7.98 -1.31 -3.20
C PHE A 231 7.42 -0.01 -2.64
N ILE A 232 6.21 -0.04 -2.10
CA ILE A 232 5.55 1.11 -1.52
C ILE A 232 5.10 0.77 -0.11
N ARG A 233 5.48 1.61 0.84
CA ARG A 233 5.06 1.56 2.23
C ARG A 233 4.31 2.82 2.61
N PHE A 234 3.19 2.65 3.30
CA PHE A 234 2.42 3.74 3.89
C PHE A 234 2.49 3.67 5.40
N TYR A 235 2.77 4.83 6.00
CA TYR A 235 2.67 5.05 7.45
C TYR A 235 1.42 5.87 7.70
N TYR A 236 0.40 5.23 8.27
CA TYR A 236 -0.82 5.91 8.70
C TYR A 236 -0.69 6.27 10.16
N PHE A 237 -0.56 7.56 10.46
CA PHE A 237 -0.16 7.98 11.79
C PHE A 237 -0.81 9.27 12.29
N SER A 238 -0.76 9.45 13.61
CA SER A 238 -0.98 10.70 14.32
C SER A 238 -0.03 10.75 15.50
N ASN A 239 0.65 11.87 15.68
CA ASN A 239 1.59 12.09 16.80
C ASN A 239 0.93 12.86 17.95
N TYR A 240 -0.40 12.72 18.14
CA TYR A 240 -1.10 13.44 19.20
C TYR A 240 -0.55 13.08 20.57
N ALA A 241 -0.29 14.11 21.41
CA ALA A 241 0.58 14.03 22.59
C ALA A 241 0.27 12.90 23.58
N GLN A 242 -1.00 12.54 23.74
CA GLN A 242 -1.46 11.53 24.72
C GLN A 242 -1.63 10.13 24.13
N SER A 243 -1.80 10.01 22.82
CA SER A 243 -2.06 8.75 22.13
C SER A 243 -1.43 8.77 20.74
N PRO A 244 -0.10 8.64 20.64
CA PRO A 244 0.53 8.47 19.34
C PRO A 244 0.01 7.17 18.70
N PHE A 245 -0.24 7.22 17.40
CA PHE A 245 -0.78 6.12 16.66
C PHE A 245 0.02 5.92 15.38
N VAL A 246 0.31 4.69 15.02
CA VAL A 246 0.90 4.33 13.74
C VAL A 246 0.42 2.94 13.31
N GLU A 247 0.00 2.85 12.06
CA GLU A 247 -0.19 1.61 11.32
C GLU A 247 0.65 1.65 10.05
N ILE A 248 1.19 0.51 9.67
CA ILE A 248 2.06 0.38 8.49
C ILE A 248 1.37 -0.55 7.50
N TYR A 249 1.30 -0.09 6.24
CA TYR A 249 0.75 -0.86 5.14
C TYR A 249 1.80 -0.99 4.04
N ASP A 250 2.10 -2.22 3.65
CA ASP A 250 3.00 -2.52 2.56
C ASP A 250 2.21 -2.93 1.32
N ILE A 251 2.57 -2.36 0.18
CA ILE A 251 2.11 -2.86 -1.11
C ILE A 251 3.27 -3.65 -1.72
N PRO A 252 3.15 -4.98 -1.77
CA PRO A 252 4.17 -5.82 -2.38
C PRO A 252 4.35 -5.50 -3.86
N THR A 253 5.58 -5.61 -4.34
CA THR A 253 5.91 -5.43 -5.76
C THR A 253 4.96 -6.19 -6.71
N PRO A 254 4.59 -7.47 -6.46
CA PRO A 254 3.65 -8.19 -7.31
C PRO A 254 2.27 -7.54 -7.40
N VAL A 255 1.76 -6.98 -6.30
CA VAL A 255 0.47 -6.25 -6.29
C VAL A 255 0.57 -4.97 -7.11
N PHE A 256 1.67 -4.21 -6.94
CA PHE A 256 1.89 -3.00 -7.73
C PHE A 256 1.98 -3.31 -9.23
N ARG A 257 2.72 -4.35 -9.62
CA ARG A 257 2.83 -4.80 -11.01
C ARG A 257 1.49 -5.26 -11.58
N PHE A 258 0.69 -5.95 -10.79
CA PHE A 258 -0.66 -6.33 -11.19
C PHE A 258 -1.53 -5.11 -11.50
N LEU A 259 -1.54 -4.09 -10.61
CA LEU A 259 -2.28 -2.85 -10.86
C LEU A 259 -1.78 -2.11 -12.11
N ALA A 260 -0.47 -2.10 -12.34
CA ALA A 260 0.11 -1.52 -13.55
C ALA A 260 -0.29 -2.28 -14.82
N TYR A 261 -0.35 -3.62 -14.74
CA TYR A 261 -0.82 -4.46 -15.85
C TYR A 261 -2.29 -4.23 -16.20
N VAL A 262 -3.15 -3.97 -15.21
CA VAL A 262 -4.57 -3.60 -15.44
C VAL A 262 -4.68 -2.42 -16.41
N LYS A 263 -3.80 -1.41 -16.25
CA LYS A 263 -3.74 -0.27 -17.17
C LYS A 263 -3.22 -0.67 -18.54
N GLN A 264 -2.14 -1.45 -18.59
CA GLN A 264 -1.47 -1.84 -19.83
C GLN A 264 -2.40 -2.61 -20.79
N VAL A 265 -3.28 -3.47 -20.27
CA VAL A 265 -4.24 -4.25 -21.08
C VAL A 265 -5.59 -3.57 -21.23
N ASP A 266 -5.68 -2.28 -20.90
CA ASP A 266 -6.90 -1.47 -20.95
C ASP A 266 -8.10 -2.08 -20.18
N ALA A 267 -7.82 -2.82 -19.09
CA ALA A 267 -8.81 -3.49 -18.26
C ALA A 267 -9.23 -2.66 -17.04
N TYR A 268 -9.01 -1.34 -17.08
CA TYR A 268 -9.26 -0.48 -15.90
C TYR A 268 -10.75 -0.33 -15.57
N SER A 269 -11.62 -0.36 -16.58
CA SER A 269 -13.08 -0.33 -16.37
C SER A 269 -13.57 -1.59 -15.64
N GLU A 270 -13.09 -2.76 -16.05
CA GLU A 270 -13.41 -4.05 -15.42
C GLU A 270 -12.85 -4.14 -14.01
N TRP A 271 -11.62 -3.65 -13.79
CA TRP A 271 -11.02 -3.56 -12.47
C TRP A 271 -11.85 -2.68 -11.53
N ARG A 272 -12.33 -1.51 -12.01
CA ARG A 272 -13.22 -0.63 -11.23
C ARG A 272 -14.56 -1.27 -10.95
N GLU A 273 -15.13 -2.03 -11.88
CA GLU A 273 -16.35 -2.79 -11.65
C GLU A 273 -16.13 -3.85 -10.56
N LEU A 274 -15.04 -4.62 -10.66
CA LEU A 274 -14.66 -5.65 -9.70
C LEU A 274 -14.46 -5.04 -8.29
N THR A 275 -13.65 -4.00 -8.18
CA THR A 275 -13.40 -3.34 -6.90
C THR A 275 -14.64 -2.62 -6.38
N GLY A 276 -15.45 -2.02 -7.26
CA GLY A 276 -16.70 -1.34 -6.90
C GLY A 276 -17.72 -2.25 -6.20
N ARG A 277 -17.80 -3.53 -6.62
CA ARG A 277 -18.67 -4.55 -5.99
C ARG A 277 -18.15 -5.05 -4.64
N ALA A 278 -16.89 -4.81 -4.35
CA ALA A 278 -16.22 -5.31 -3.14
C ALA A 278 -16.30 -4.36 -1.93
N TYR A 279 -17.09 -3.28 -2.01
CA TYR A 279 -17.27 -2.36 -0.88
C TYR A 279 -18.25 -2.91 0.14
N ASP A 280 -17.84 -2.85 1.41
CA ASP A 280 -18.71 -3.04 2.57
C ASP A 280 -18.62 -1.85 3.53
N ARG A 281 -19.19 -1.98 4.75
CA ARG A 281 -19.17 -0.93 5.78
C ARG A 281 -17.76 -0.56 6.27
N LYS A 282 -16.77 -1.44 6.09
CA LYS A 282 -15.39 -1.26 6.58
C LYS A 282 -14.46 -0.71 5.50
N GLY A 283 -14.80 -0.90 4.23
CA GLY A 283 -13.98 -0.47 3.11
C GLY A 283 -14.02 -1.43 1.93
N ASN A 284 -13.03 -1.36 1.07
CA ASN A 284 -12.91 -2.22 -0.10
C ASN A 284 -12.23 -3.54 0.26
N GLN A 285 -12.97 -4.64 0.19
CA GLN A 285 -12.49 -5.97 0.55
C GLN A 285 -11.39 -6.50 -0.39
N VAL A 286 -11.38 -6.09 -1.66
CA VAL A 286 -10.31 -6.47 -2.59
C VAL A 286 -8.99 -5.85 -2.18
N TYR A 287 -8.99 -4.57 -1.84
CA TYR A 287 -7.77 -3.88 -1.40
C TYR A 287 -7.24 -4.43 -0.08
N ASP A 288 -8.12 -4.66 0.91
CA ASP A 288 -7.75 -5.27 2.18
C ASP A 288 -7.12 -6.66 2.00
N ARG A 289 -7.69 -7.47 1.08
CA ARG A 289 -7.15 -8.80 0.79
C ARG A 289 -5.81 -8.77 0.09
N LEU A 290 -5.62 -7.85 -0.87
CA LEU A 290 -4.34 -7.69 -1.57
C LEU A 290 -3.21 -7.35 -0.60
N ILE A 291 -3.44 -6.49 0.39
CA ILE A 291 -2.45 -6.16 1.43
C ILE A 291 -2.13 -7.36 2.32
N ARG A 292 -3.16 -8.15 2.67
CA ARG A 292 -2.99 -9.32 3.54
C ARG A 292 -2.46 -10.55 2.80
N GLY A 293 -2.23 -10.46 1.47
CA GLY A 293 -1.86 -11.62 0.65
C GLY A 293 -2.99 -12.65 0.49
N GLU A 294 -4.23 -12.27 0.86
CA GLU A 294 -5.40 -13.13 0.70
C GLU A 294 -5.88 -13.16 -0.75
N SER A 295 -6.58 -14.23 -1.13
CA SER A 295 -7.11 -14.39 -2.48
C SER A 295 -8.24 -13.43 -2.80
N ILE A 296 -8.19 -12.86 -4.01
CA ILE A 296 -9.27 -12.06 -4.59
C ILE A 296 -9.98 -12.79 -5.75
N VAL A 297 -9.66 -14.06 -6.00
CA VAL A 297 -10.21 -14.85 -7.13
C VAL A 297 -11.73 -14.79 -7.17
N ARG A 298 -12.39 -14.92 -6.03
CA ARG A 298 -13.86 -14.89 -5.93
C ARG A 298 -14.51 -13.60 -6.48
N TYR A 299 -13.79 -12.49 -6.49
CA TYR A 299 -14.32 -11.22 -7.00
C TYR A 299 -14.28 -11.10 -8.52
N PHE A 300 -13.57 -12.02 -9.20
CA PHE A 300 -13.61 -12.13 -10.64
C PHE A 300 -14.92 -12.75 -11.16
N PHE A 301 -15.78 -13.28 -10.27
CA PHE A 301 -17.09 -13.82 -10.63
C PHE A 301 -18.17 -12.74 -10.45
N LYS A 302 -19.12 -12.64 -11.41
CA LYS A 302 -20.22 -11.64 -11.38
C LYS A 302 -21.39 -12.05 -10.48
N GLY A 303 -21.44 -13.26 -10.00
CA GLY A 303 -22.47 -13.86 -9.16
C GLY A 303 -22.18 -15.34 -8.98
N GLU A 304 -23.09 -16.08 -8.35
CA GLU A 304 -22.91 -17.51 -8.12
C GLU A 304 -22.81 -18.31 -9.41
N ARG A 305 -23.28 -17.76 -10.54
CA ARG A 305 -23.39 -18.47 -11.84
C ARG A 305 -22.84 -17.68 -13.04
N GLU A 306 -22.38 -16.44 -12.86
CA GLU A 306 -21.84 -15.62 -13.95
C GLU A 306 -20.32 -15.53 -13.88
N VAL A 307 -19.68 -16.03 -14.93
CA VAL A 307 -18.24 -15.93 -15.13
C VAL A 307 -17.87 -14.50 -15.46
N PHE A 308 -16.95 -13.92 -14.71
CA PHE A 308 -16.36 -12.62 -15.06
C PHE A 308 -15.44 -12.76 -16.29
N GLY A 309 -15.61 -11.88 -17.28
CA GLY A 309 -15.11 -12.10 -18.63
C GLY A 309 -13.63 -11.86 -18.90
N ASN A 310 -12.79 -11.40 -17.96
CA ASN A 310 -11.39 -11.13 -18.27
C ASN A 310 -10.44 -12.20 -17.71
N TRP A 311 -10.34 -13.31 -18.46
CA TRP A 311 -9.43 -14.40 -18.14
C TRP A 311 -7.95 -13.96 -18.11
N GLU A 312 -7.52 -13.08 -19.00
CA GLU A 312 -6.14 -12.63 -19.04
C GLU A 312 -5.76 -11.84 -17.79
N LEU A 313 -6.68 -11.03 -17.26
CA LEU A 313 -6.48 -10.31 -15.99
C LEU A 313 -6.39 -11.29 -14.81
N LEU A 314 -7.29 -12.28 -14.73
CA LEU A 314 -7.23 -13.32 -13.70
C LEU A 314 -5.93 -14.14 -13.80
N LYS A 315 -5.55 -14.55 -15.00
CA LYS A 315 -4.32 -15.31 -15.26
C LYS A 315 -3.09 -14.53 -14.81
N PHE A 316 -3.04 -13.23 -15.12
CA PHE A 316 -1.93 -12.40 -14.67
C PHE A 316 -1.89 -12.24 -13.14
N TYR A 317 -3.05 -12.06 -12.49
CA TYR A 317 -3.16 -12.06 -11.03
C TYR A 317 -2.61 -13.35 -10.41
N LEU A 318 -3.02 -14.50 -10.94
CA LEU A 318 -2.57 -15.80 -10.45
C LEU A 318 -1.05 -15.99 -10.62
N LYS A 319 -0.50 -15.57 -11.75
CA LYS A 319 0.95 -15.67 -12.03
C LYS A 319 1.76 -14.70 -11.20
N GLU A 320 1.39 -13.43 -11.16
CA GLU A 320 2.20 -12.37 -10.55
C GLU A 320 1.99 -12.25 -9.04
N VAL A 321 0.74 -12.28 -8.58
CA VAL A 321 0.43 -12.04 -7.14
C VAL A 321 0.39 -13.34 -6.35
N LYS A 322 -0.07 -14.44 -6.97
CA LYS A 322 -0.18 -15.74 -6.30
C LYS A 322 0.97 -16.69 -6.64
N GLU A 323 1.93 -16.24 -7.45
CA GLU A 323 3.11 -17.02 -7.85
C GLU A 323 2.76 -18.41 -8.42
N MET A 324 1.56 -18.53 -9.03
CA MET A 324 1.16 -19.76 -9.70
C MET A 324 1.85 -19.87 -11.05
N ASP A 325 2.66 -20.91 -11.22
CA ASP A 325 3.23 -21.19 -12.53
C ASP A 325 2.18 -21.75 -13.51
N GLU A 326 2.52 -21.73 -14.80
CA GLU A 326 1.61 -22.17 -15.83
C GLU A 326 1.30 -23.67 -15.75
N LYS A 327 2.22 -24.49 -15.23
CA LYS A 327 2.01 -25.94 -15.02
C LYS A 327 0.96 -26.17 -13.93
N ARG A 328 1.02 -25.37 -12.85
CA ARG A 328 0.02 -25.43 -11.77
C ARG A 328 -1.37 -25.01 -12.27
N ILE A 329 -1.46 -23.92 -13.00
CA ILE A 329 -2.73 -23.44 -13.59
C ILE A 329 -3.33 -24.51 -14.51
N ASN A 330 -2.50 -25.11 -15.38
CA ASN A 330 -2.94 -26.18 -16.29
C ASN A 330 -3.39 -27.44 -15.54
N ALA A 331 -2.66 -27.85 -14.49
CA ALA A 331 -3.04 -29.01 -13.68
C ALA A 331 -4.41 -28.82 -12.99
N ILE A 332 -4.68 -27.63 -12.47
CA ILE A 332 -5.99 -27.28 -11.86
C ILE A 332 -7.09 -27.31 -12.94
N ARG A 333 -6.83 -26.73 -14.13
CA ARG A 333 -7.78 -26.76 -15.24
C ARG A 333 -8.08 -28.19 -15.69
N ASP A 334 -7.06 -29.01 -15.89
CA ASP A 334 -7.19 -30.38 -16.36
C ASP A 334 -7.92 -31.26 -15.33
N LEU A 335 -7.73 -31.02 -14.02
CA LEU A 335 -8.53 -31.66 -12.97
C LEU A 335 -9.99 -31.20 -13.03
N ALA A 336 -10.25 -29.91 -13.25
CA ALA A 336 -11.61 -29.40 -13.38
C ALA A 336 -12.34 -30.00 -14.58
N ASP A 337 -11.67 -30.17 -15.71
CA ASP A 337 -12.21 -30.82 -16.92
C ASP A 337 -12.56 -32.27 -16.65
N ARG A 338 -11.70 -33.02 -15.93
CA ARG A 338 -11.99 -34.40 -15.51
C ARG A 338 -13.17 -34.49 -14.53
N ILE A 339 -13.30 -33.53 -13.61
CA ILE A 339 -14.43 -33.45 -12.68
C ILE A 339 -15.72 -33.12 -13.42
N ALA A 340 -15.70 -32.22 -14.39
CA ALA A 340 -16.86 -31.87 -15.20
C ALA A 340 -17.35 -33.09 -16.02
N ASP A 341 -16.44 -33.82 -16.68
CA ASP A 341 -16.76 -35.07 -17.39
C ASP A 341 -17.39 -36.10 -16.45
N LEU A 342 -16.81 -36.28 -15.24
CA LEU A 342 -17.36 -37.19 -14.23
C LEU A 342 -18.79 -36.80 -13.79
N ILE A 343 -19.04 -35.51 -13.50
CA ILE A 343 -20.37 -35.00 -13.10
C ILE A 343 -21.38 -35.24 -14.23
N SER A 344 -21.00 -34.99 -15.47
CA SER A 344 -21.84 -35.24 -16.63
C SER A 344 -22.18 -36.72 -16.77
N ARG A 345 -21.22 -37.64 -16.61
CA ARG A 345 -21.42 -39.10 -16.65
C ARG A 345 -22.29 -39.64 -15.48
N LEU A 346 -22.10 -39.08 -14.30
CA LEU A 346 -22.94 -39.42 -13.13
C LEU A 346 -24.37 -38.93 -13.29
N ASN A 347 -24.54 -37.93 -14.15
CA ASN A 347 -25.83 -37.28 -14.34
C ASN A 347 -26.42 -36.69 -13.04
N ASP A 348 -25.59 -36.20 -12.12
CA ASP A 348 -25.92 -35.79 -10.77
C ASP A 348 -25.13 -34.54 -10.32
N VAL A 349 -25.83 -33.48 -9.93
CA VAL A 349 -25.28 -32.21 -9.50
C VAL A 349 -24.80 -32.18 -8.04
N ARG A 350 -25.12 -33.18 -7.23
CA ARG A 350 -24.81 -33.19 -5.79
C ARG A 350 -23.34 -32.97 -5.46
N ARG A 351 -22.43 -33.52 -6.29
CA ARG A 351 -20.98 -33.32 -6.09
C ARG A 351 -20.54 -31.90 -6.36
N LEU A 352 -21.17 -31.21 -7.32
CA LEU A 352 -20.93 -29.82 -7.59
C LEU A 352 -21.35 -28.96 -6.39
N PHE A 353 -22.56 -29.14 -5.85
CA PHE A 353 -23.01 -28.42 -4.66
C PHE A 353 -22.16 -28.71 -3.42
N GLN A 354 -21.70 -29.94 -3.24
CA GLN A 354 -20.76 -30.24 -2.15
C GLN A 354 -19.43 -29.47 -2.30
N LEU A 355 -18.92 -29.31 -3.52
CA LEU A 355 -17.70 -28.54 -3.78
C LEU A 355 -17.91 -27.03 -3.55
N GLU A 356 -19.09 -26.50 -3.87
CA GLU A 356 -19.46 -25.11 -3.62
C GLU A 356 -19.57 -24.78 -2.14
N THR A 357 -20.24 -25.64 -1.40
CA THR A 357 -20.63 -25.38 -0.01
C THR A 357 -19.56 -25.75 1.02
N VAL A 358 -18.43 -26.32 0.58
CA VAL A 358 -17.35 -26.72 1.48
C VAL A 358 -16.72 -25.49 2.18
N LYS A 359 -16.59 -25.59 3.52
CA LYS A 359 -16.16 -24.47 4.37
C LYS A 359 -14.73 -24.56 4.86
N ASP A 360 -14.12 -25.73 4.78
CA ASP A 360 -12.78 -25.98 5.29
C ASP A 360 -11.98 -26.96 4.43
N TYR A 361 -10.68 -27.02 4.66
CA TYR A 361 -9.77 -27.90 3.92
C TYR A 361 -10.10 -29.38 4.08
N SER A 362 -10.56 -29.80 5.25
CA SER A 362 -10.94 -31.20 5.49
C SER A 362 -12.14 -31.60 4.64
N GLY A 363 -13.16 -30.75 4.60
CA GLY A 363 -14.31 -30.88 3.72
C GLY A 363 -13.94 -30.95 2.25
N PHE A 364 -13.07 -30.04 1.80
CA PHE A 364 -12.59 -30.02 0.42
C PHE A 364 -11.89 -31.33 0.04
N ARG A 365 -10.97 -31.82 0.86
CA ARG A 365 -10.33 -33.12 0.66
C ARG A 365 -11.34 -34.28 0.62
N ASN A 366 -12.35 -34.23 1.48
CA ASN A 366 -13.40 -35.28 1.49
C ASN A 366 -14.20 -35.29 0.18
N VAL A 367 -14.56 -34.11 -0.35
CA VAL A 367 -15.25 -34.01 -1.64
C VAL A 367 -14.36 -34.57 -2.76
N LEU A 368 -13.08 -34.20 -2.84
CA LEU A 368 -12.16 -34.77 -3.82
C LEU A 368 -12.04 -36.30 -3.70
N ARG A 369 -12.01 -36.84 -2.47
CA ARG A 369 -11.97 -38.29 -2.24
C ARG A 369 -13.27 -38.96 -2.69
N PHE A 370 -14.43 -38.33 -2.50
CA PHE A 370 -15.70 -38.87 -3.00
C PHE A 370 -15.76 -38.83 -4.52
N LEU A 371 -15.33 -37.76 -5.15
CA LEU A 371 -15.22 -37.66 -6.60
C LEU A 371 -14.28 -38.76 -7.18
N ALA A 372 -13.13 -38.99 -6.56
CA ALA A 372 -12.24 -40.08 -6.97
C ALA A 372 -12.89 -41.48 -6.86
N LYS A 373 -13.67 -41.73 -5.80
CA LYS A 373 -14.44 -42.99 -5.67
C LYS A 373 -15.54 -43.14 -6.73
N ASP A 374 -16.22 -42.04 -7.02
CA ASP A 374 -17.28 -42.03 -8.04
C ASP A 374 -16.70 -42.23 -9.45
N ALA A 375 -15.51 -41.69 -9.74
CA ALA A 375 -14.79 -41.94 -10.99
C ALA A 375 -14.50 -43.44 -11.23
N VAL A 376 -14.09 -44.14 -10.17
CA VAL A 376 -13.91 -45.62 -10.24
C VAL A 376 -15.20 -46.32 -10.51
N LYS A 377 -16.32 -45.93 -9.85
CA LYS A 377 -17.64 -46.55 -10.05
C LYS A 377 -18.18 -46.40 -11.48
N VAL A 378 -17.95 -45.27 -12.13
CA VAL A 378 -18.39 -45.05 -13.51
C VAL A 378 -17.40 -45.60 -14.53
N GLY A 379 -16.30 -46.22 -14.11
CA GLY A 379 -15.33 -46.88 -14.98
C GLY A 379 -14.46 -45.91 -15.76
N MET A 380 -14.05 -44.78 -15.18
CA MET A 380 -13.03 -43.91 -15.81
C MET A 380 -11.72 -44.68 -15.99
N GLU A 381 -11.14 -44.60 -17.17
CA GLU A 381 -9.90 -45.34 -17.50
C GLU A 381 -8.71 -44.84 -16.71
N GLU A 382 -8.60 -43.49 -16.50
CA GLU A 382 -7.54 -42.88 -15.74
C GLU A 382 -8.00 -42.43 -14.34
N PRO A 383 -7.08 -42.40 -13.36
CA PRO A 383 -7.37 -41.83 -12.04
C PRO A 383 -7.81 -40.38 -12.17
N LEU A 384 -8.90 -40.01 -11.48
CA LEU A 384 -9.36 -38.62 -11.47
C LEU A 384 -8.29 -37.66 -10.96
N ILE A 385 -7.52 -38.08 -9.96
CA ILE A 385 -6.44 -37.32 -9.34
C ILE A 385 -5.21 -38.21 -9.27
N LYS A 386 -4.08 -37.75 -9.87
CA LYS A 386 -2.78 -38.40 -9.76
C LYS A 386 -2.05 -37.86 -8.53
N PHE A 387 -1.34 -38.71 -7.78
CA PHE A 387 -0.69 -38.34 -6.53
C PHE A 387 0.35 -37.20 -6.72
N ASP A 388 1.22 -37.33 -7.70
CA ASP A 388 2.28 -36.35 -7.97
C ASP A 388 1.69 -35.00 -8.42
N GLU A 389 0.61 -35.01 -9.19
CA GLU A 389 -0.14 -33.84 -9.60
C GLU A 389 -0.79 -33.13 -8.37
N TYR A 390 -1.40 -33.91 -7.48
CA TYR A 390 -2.04 -33.38 -6.28
C TYR A 390 -1.05 -32.72 -5.33
N VAL A 391 0.05 -33.40 -5.01
CA VAL A 391 1.05 -32.94 -4.04
C VAL A 391 1.98 -31.87 -4.64
N GLY A 392 2.35 -32.02 -5.92
CA GLY A 392 3.36 -31.15 -6.55
C GLY A 392 2.75 -29.91 -7.22
N LEU A 393 1.52 -29.94 -7.67
CA LEU A 393 0.93 -28.85 -8.48
C LEU A 393 -0.38 -28.31 -7.90
N ILE A 394 -1.34 -29.16 -7.52
CA ILE A 394 -2.66 -28.69 -7.10
C ILE A 394 -2.61 -28.07 -5.72
N LEU A 395 -2.05 -28.77 -4.75
CA LEU A 395 -1.95 -28.33 -3.34
C LEU A 395 -0.52 -28.53 -2.80
N PRO A 396 0.51 -27.90 -3.38
CA PRO A 396 1.90 -28.05 -2.93
C PRO A 396 2.09 -27.56 -1.49
N ASP A 397 1.32 -26.56 -1.06
CA ASP A 397 1.35 -25.95 0.27
C ASP A 397 0.32 -26.58 1.24
N GLY A 398 -0.23 -27.73 0.89
CA GLY A 398 -1.22 -28.42 1.71
C GLY A 398 -2.52 -27.61 1.89
N ALA A 399 -2.82 -27.25 3.15
CA ALA A 399 -4.04 -26.49 3.45
C ALA A 399 -4.02 -25.05 2.97
N MET A 400 -2.84 -24.50 2.67
CA MET A 400 -2.74 -23.12 2.16
C MET A 400 -3.18 -23.07 0.69
N GLY A 401 -4.00 -22.06 0.35
CA GLY A 401 -4.47 -21.86 -1.02
C GLY A 401 -5.58 -22.81 -1.50
N TRP A 402 -6.12 -23.69 -0.67
CA TRP A 402 -7.18 -24.61 -1.06
C TRP A 402 -8.45 -23.88 -1.56
N ASN A 403 -8.76 -22.72 -1.00
CA ASN A 403 -9.91 -21.89 -1.42
C ASN A 403 -9.73 -21.42 -2.87
N GLU A 404 -8.52 -21.02 -3.23
CA GLU A 404 -8.21 -20.59 -4.61
C GLU A 404 -8.35 -21.76 -5.58
N VAL A 405 -7.80 -22.91 -5.22
CA VAL A 405 -7.93 -24.12 -6.05
C VAL A 405 -9.40 -24.50 -6.21
N ARG A 406 -10.19 -24.50 -5.13
CA ARG A 406 -11.64 -24.74 -5.20
C ARG A 406 -12.33 -23.76 -6.15
N ASP A 407 -12.07 -22.48 -6.00
CA ASP A 407 -12.73 -21.44 -6.79
C ASP A 407 -12.35 -21.57 -8.29
N LEU A 408 -11.10 -21.88 -8.60
CA LEU A 408 -10.64 -22.13 -9.99
C LEU A 408 -11.24 -23.41 -10.56
N LEU A 409 -11.35 -24.48 -9.76
CA LEU A 409 -12.04 -25.72 -10.18
C LEU A 409 -13.50 -25.43 -10.50
N LEU A 410 -14.23 -24.75 -9.61
CA LEU A 410 -15.65 -24.41 -9.81
C LEU A 410 -15.82 -23.57 -11.07
N PHE A 411 -14.99 -22.55 -11.27
CA PHE A 411 -15.02 -21.70 -12.45
C PHE A 411 -14.96 -22.56 -13.74
N ARG A 412 -13.95 -23.43 -13.83
CA ARG A 412 -13.78 -24.26 -15.04
C ARG A 412 -14.86 -25.32 -15.19
N ILE A 413 -15.33 -25.90 -14.09
CA ILE A 413 -16.42 -26.87 -14.11
C ILE A 413 -17.72 -26.22 -14.63
N TYR A 414 -18.07 -25.03 -14.16
CA TYR A 414 -19.23 -24.29 -14.64
C TYR A 414 -19.11 -23.91 -16.13
N GLU A 415 -17.92 -23.51 -16.56
CA GLU A 415 -17.66 -23.24 -17.97
C GLU A 415 -17.91 -24.50 -18.84
N GLN A 416 -17.37 -25.65 -18.43
CA GLN A 416 -17.52 -26.90 -19.16
C GLN A 416 -18.94 -27.46 -19.13
N LEU A 417 -19.64 -27.29 -18.03
CA LEU A 417 -21.00 -27.80 -17.84
C LEU A 417 -22.09 -26.78 -18.23
N HIS A 418 -21.76 -25.63 -18.76
CA HIS A 418 -22.71 -24.53 -18.99
C HIS A 418 -23.99 -24.99 -19.72
N ASP A 419 -23.87 -25.61 -20.88
CA ASP A 419 -25.01 -26.07 -21.68
C ASP A 419 -25.76 -27.22 -21.01
N TRP A 420 -25.02 -28.12 -20.35
CA TRP A 420 -25.60 -29.24 -19.59
C TRP A 420 -26.42 -28.74 -18.40
N LEU A 421 -25.92 -27.79 -17.62
CA LEU A 421 -26.62 -27.16 -16.49
C LEU A 421 -27.83 -26.35 -16.98
N LYS A 422 -27.71 -25.63 -18.09
CA LYS A 422 -28.81 -24.88 -18.69
C LYS A 422 -29.99 -25.78 -19.08
N SER A 423 -29.71 -26.99 -19.61
CA SER A 423 -30.75 -27.96 -19.94
C SER A 423 -31.49 -28.52 -18.73
N ARG A 424 -30.98 -28.32 -17.51
CA ARG A 424 -31.48 -28.84 -16.24
C ARG A 424 -31.91 -27.76 -15.24
N GLY A 425 -32.24 -26.58 -15.70
CA GLY A 425 -32.51 -25.41 -14.89
C GLY A 425 -33.53 -25.62 -13.75
N SER A 426 -34.48 -26.56 -13.89
CA SER A 426 -35.43 -26.91 -12.83
C SER A 426 -34.85 -27.78 -11.71
N GLU A 427 -33.92 -28.69 -12.05
CA GLU A 427 -33.30 -29.61 -11.05
C GLU A 427 -32.26 -28.87 -10.18
N ILE A 428 -31.64 -27.79 -10.73
CA ILE A 428 -30.67 -26.97 -10.00
C ILE A 428 -31.36 -26.19 -8.88
N ILE A 429 -32.55 -25.66 -9.11
CA ILE A 429 -33.34 -24.89 -8.16
C ILE A 429 -33.82 -25.79 -6.98
N GLU A 430 -34.11 -27.05 -7.25
CA GLU A 430 -34.51 -28.02 -6.22
C GLU A 430 -33.32 -28.48 -5.37
N GLY A 431 -32.09 -28.52 -5.94
CA GLY A 431 -30.86 -28.89 -5.21
C GLY A 431 -30.39 -27.84 -4.20
N GLU A 432 -30.78 -26.58 -4.37
CA GLU A 432 -30.48 -25.49 -3.42
C GLU A 432 -31.29 -25.61 -2.10
N ASN A 433 -32.31 -26.46 -2.06
CA ASN A 433 -33.19 -26.69 -0.88
C ASN A 433 -32.85 -27.96 -0.11
N LEU A 434 -31.77 -28.68 -0.47
CA LEU A 434 -31.28 -29.89 0.22
C LEU A 434 -29.92 -29.59 0.91
#